data_ad561c504aea618bc6362dadb684c583
#
_entry.id   ad561c504aea618bc6362dadb684c583
#
_cell.length_a   1.000
_cell.length_b   1.000
_cell.length_c   1.000
_cell.angle_alpha   90.00
_cell.angle_beta   90.00
_cell.angle_gamma   90.00
#
_symmetry.space_group_name_H-M   'P 1'
#
loop_
_entity.id
_entity.type
_entity.pdbx_description
1 polymer ?
#
loop_
_entity_poly.entity_id
_entity_poly.type
_entity_poly.pdbx_seq_one_letter_code
_entity_poly.pdbx_strand_id
1 'polypeptide(L)'
;MIKGIGTSNGIGIGRALLIENNIFNVKTTSGIGIEEEKNRFIQVKQAFIQETEKMIEKLQNKLGEQDKTALVLKNQIYLIKDEELCKEVIHLIENQHMCVEMAVEQTCQFFAGMFASMNSELMSQRVADIEDLKNRVLCLLSGDKQVDLSQLEPNTVIVANQLHPSVTAGMDTAHVVGIIAQKGGETSHAAILARALEIPAVLSVKNATELIKTGDLLIVDGEYGEVFVNPIPKTIQIFEKKKARYKEKVKELRKYINKKTKTADGSSVGLMANIGDENEAAKAMKSGAEGVGLFRTEFLFMNGKSMPTQEQQFEVYKKAAILCGDKPLTIRTLDIGGDKDIPYMGLTKEANPFLGYRAIRFCLGRIDIFTTQLKAILQASVYGNIRIMLPLITTIDEVIIGKKMIYDAMKELDKYNINYNKNIKIGIMVETPAAAFIADVLVKEADFFSIGTNDLTQYILAVDRGNEHVSYLYSVLNPAVLRAIKHIISCAKNGHIEVGMCGEAAANPNMIPLLLAFGLDEFSVSAAKVLETRKNIALWEKGEAKQIADKVLLMNTEKEITTYLNQVIFDKNSAVNGEK
;
A
#
# COMPACT_ATOMS: atom_id res chain seq x y z
N MET A 1 28.24 -6.78 -2.52
CA MET A 1 26.98 -6.14 -2.10
C MET A 1 26.35 -5.47 -3.31
N ILE A 2 25.11 -5.77 -3.58
CA ILE A 2 24.28 -5.13 -4.61
C ILE A 2 23.07 -4.51 -3.94
N LYS A 3 22.48 -3.47 -4.55
CA LYS A 3 21.36 -2.73 -3.97
C LYS A 3 20.14 -2.79 -4.88
N GLY A 4 18.98 -2.77 -4.26
CA GLY A 4 17.66 -2.66 -4.87
C GLY A 4 16.71 -1.91 -3.95
N ILE A 5 15.42 -2.10 -4.20
CA ILE A 5 14.35 -1.53 -3.39
C ILE A 5 13.93 -2.59 -2.35
N GLY A 6 14.07 -2.29 -1.06
CA GLY A 6 13.53 -3.12 0.01
C GLY A 6 12.01 -3.05 0.03
N THR A 7 11.34 -4.16 -0.21
CA THR A 7 9.87 -4.18 -0.36
C THR A 7 9.16 -4.99 0.71
N SER A 8 9.86 -5.84 1.43
CA SER A 8 9.35 -6.59 2.58
C SER A 8 10.46 -6.72 3.62
N ASN A 9 10.19 -6.25 4.83
CA ASN A 9 11.18 -6.15 5.91
C ASN A 9 11.66 -7.52 6.41
N GLY A 10 12.85 -7.54 7.00
CA GLY A 10 13.44 -8.72 7.60
C GLY A 10 14.78 -9.09 6.97
N ILE A 11 15.39 -10.15 7.50
CA ILE A 11 16.69 -10.66 7.04
C ILE A 11 16.57 -12.12 6.65
N GLY A 12 16.81 -12.40 5.37
CA GLY A 12 16.90 -13.73 4.79
C GLY A 12 18.36 -14.15 4.64
N ILE A 13 18.72 -15.35 5.10
CA ILE A 13 20.04 -15.96 4.87
C ILE A 13 19.80 -17.34 4.33
N GLY A 14 20.27 -17.63 3.11
CA GLY A 14 20.01 -18.89 2.45
C GLY A 14 20.73 -19.07 1.12
N ARG A 15 20.47 -20.19 0.44
CA ARG A 15 21.06 -20.49 -0.87
C ARG A 15 20.14 -20.01 -1.99
N ALA A 16 20.75 -19.45 -3.02
CA ALA A 16 20.07 -18.98 -4.21
C ALA A 16 19.47 -20.15 -5.00
N LEU A 17 18.22 -19.99 -5.41
CA LEU A 17 17.61 -20.71 -6.51
C LEU A 17 17.28 -19.70 -7.60
N LEU A 18 18.05 -19.74 -8.69
CA LEU A 18 17.83 -18.88 -9.84
C LEU A 18 16.69 -19.47 -10.69
N ILE A 19 15.64 -18.67 -10.88
CA ILE A 19 14.57 -18.97 -11.81
C ILE A 19 14.95 -18.33 -13.14
N GLU A 20 15.45 -19.13 -14.05
CA GLU A 20 15.80 -18.70 -15.40
C GLU A 20 14.52 -18.47 -16.21
N ASN A 21 14.48 -17.38 -16.98
CA ASN A 21 13.48 -17.25 -18.03
C ASN A 21 13.89 -18.22 -19.13
N ASN A 22 13.03 -19.17 -19.47
CA ASN A 22 13.27 -20.05 -20.61
C ASN A 22 13.47 -19.18 -21.85
N ILE A 23 14.67 -19.22 -22.43
CA ILE A 23 14.94 -18.65 -23.75
C ILE A 23 14.42 -19.68 -24.75
N PHE A 24 13.23 -19.45 -25.25
CA PHE A 24 12.66 -20.33 -26.29
C PHE A 24 13.36 -20.04 -27.62
N ASN A 25 14.06 -21.03 -28.16
CA ASN A 25 14.56 -20.98 -29.55
C ASN A 25 13.37 -21.24 -30.50
N VAL A 26 12.60 -20.20 -30.76
CA VAL A 26 11.40 -20.29 -31.58
C VAL A 26 11.79 -20.34 -33.05
N LYS A 27 11.40 -21.40 -33.73
CA LYS A 27 11.54 -21.46 -35.21
C LYS A 27 10.56 -20.46 -35.85
N THR A 28 11.01 -19.77 -36.88
CA THR A 28 10.20 -18.71 -37.51
C THR A 28 9.14 -19.25 -38.47
N THR A 29 9.35 -20.41 -39.03
CA THR A 29 8.42 -21.00 -40.02
C THR A 29 7.96 -22.39 -39.59
N SER A 30 6.71 -22.70 -39.94
CA SER A 30 6.15 -24.02 -39.69
C SER A 30 6.82 -25.08 -40.58
N GLY A 31 7.16 -26.23 -39.99
CA GLY A 31 7.57 -27.43 -40.70
C GLY A 31 6.39 -28.39 -40.96
N ILE A 32 5.17 -28.01 -40.52
CA ILE A 32 3.93 -28.79 -40.62
C ILE A 32 2.83 -27.96 -41.28
N GLY A 33 1.69 -28.56 -41.62
CA GLY A 33 0.62 -27.86 -42.31
C GLY A 33 -0.12 -26.82 -41.44
N ILE A 34 -0.72 -25.80 -42.08
CA ILE A 34 -1.46 -24.72 -41.43
C ILE A 34 -2.53 -25.25 -40.45
N GLU A 35 -3.32 -26.23 -40.88
CA GLU A 35 -4.37 -26.83 -40.04
C GLU A 35 -3.79 -27.56 -38.82
N GLU A 36 -2.62 -28.12 -38.94
CA GLU A 36 -1.94 -28.80 -37.83
C GLU A 36 -1.41 -27.78 -36.82
N GLU A 37 -0.87 -26.63 -37.25
CA GLU A 37 -0.47 -25.52 -36.34
C GLU A 37 -1.68 -24.90 -35.63
N LYS A 38 -2.81 -24.72 -36.32
CA LYS A 38 -4.07 -24.26 -35.71
C LYS A 38 -4.56 -25.24 -34.65
N ASN A 39 -4.49 -26.53 -34.90
CA ASN A 39 -4.86 -27.56 -33.94
C ASN A 39 -3.93 -27.55 -32.71
N ARG A 40 -2.62 -27.35 -32.90
CA ARG A 40 -1.66 -27.18 -31.81
C ARG A 40 -2.02 -25.96 -30.94
N PHE A 41 -2.41 -24.83 -31.56
CA PHE A 41 -2.87 -23.65 -30.83
C PHE A 41 -4.12 -23.95 -29.98
N ILE A 42 -5.10 -24.64 -30.54
CA ILE A 42 -6.34 -25.00 -29.83
C ILE A 42 -6.02 -25.93 -28.66
N GLN A 43 -5.16 -26.93 -28.86
CA GLN A 43 -4.75 -27.86 -27.80
C GLN A 43 -4.01 -27.18 -26.66
N VAL A 44 -3.03 -26.30 -26.97
CA VAL A 44 -2.26 -25.58 -25.94
C VAL A 44 -3.14 -24.59 -25.18
N LYS A 45 -4.08 -23.93 -25.87
CA LYS A 45 -5.08 -23.06 -25.23
C LYS A 45 -5.92 -23.83 -24.20
N GLN A 46 -6.39 -25.03 -24.54
CA GLN A 46 -7.14 -25.88 -23.60
C GLN A 46 -6.28 -26.34 -22.42
N ALA A 47 -5.06 -26.79 -22.69
CA ALA A 47 -4.12 -27.21 -21.65
C ALA A 47 -3.81 -26.07 -20.69
N PHE A 48 -3.55 -24.85 -21.21
CA PHE A 48 -3.32 -23.66 -20.40
C PHE A 48 -4.48 -23.35 -19.45
N ILE A 49 -5.73 -23.42 -19.98
CA ILE A 49 -6.92 -23.16 -19.17
C ILE A 49 -7.04 -24.17 -18.04
N GLN A 50 -6.91 -25.49 -18.35
CA GLN A 50 -7.02 -26.55 -17.37
C GLN A 50 -5.95 -26.47 -16.27
N GLU A 51 -4.70 -26.18 -16.63
CA GLU A 51 -3.63 -26.00 -15.64
C GLU A 51 -3.87 -24.79 -14.77
N THR A 52 -4.32 -23.66 -15.37
CA THR A 52 -4.59 -22.45 -14.64
C THR A 52 -5.76 -22.61 -13.67
N GLU A 53 -6.82 -23.31 -14.05
CA GLU A 53 -7.95 -23.64 -13.18
C GLU A 53 -7.50 -24.49 -11.98
N LYS A 54 -6.64 -25.49 -12.19
CA LYS A 54 -6.05 -26.28 -11.09
C LYS A 54 -5.19 -25.43 -10.14
N MET A 55 -4.43 -24.45 -10.68
CA MET A 55 -3.64 -23.53 -9.85
C MET A 55 -4.55 -22.63 -9.00
N ILE A 56 -5.63 -22.12 -9.59
CA ILE A 56 -6.62 -21.29 -8.90
C ILE A 56 -7.26 -22.08 -7.75
N GLU A 57 -7.70 -23.31 -8.01
CA GLU A 57 -8.31 -24.15 -6.99
C GLU A 57 -7.35 -24.42 -5.80
N LYS A 58 -6.08 -24.74 -6.08
CA LYS A 58 -5.06 -24.92 -5.03
C LYS A 58 -4.85 -23.65 -4.20
N LEU A 59 -4.79 -22.46 -4.84
CA LEU A 59 -4.63 -21.19 -4.16
C LEU A 59 -5.84 -20.84 -3.29
N GLN A 60 -7.05 -21.02 -3.81
CA GLN A 60 -8.28 -20.74 -3.09
C GLN A 60 -8.44 -21.65 -1.87
N ASN A 61 -8.08 -22.92 -1.98
CA ASN A 61 -8.07 -23.86 -0.85
C ASN A 61 -7.04 -23.50 0.22
N LYS A 62 -5.91 -22.86 -0.14
CA LYS A 62 -4.83 -22.48 0.78
C LYS A 62 -4.99 -21.09 1.38
N LEU A 63 -5.49 -20.12 0.61
CA LEU A 63 -5.48 -18.67 0.94
C LEU A 63 -6.89 -18.05 0.99
N GLY A 64 -7.93 -18.78 0.60
CA GLY A 64 -9.32 -18.33 0.55
C GLY A 64 -9.78 -17.86 -0.85
N GLU A 65 -11.10 -17.74 -1.03
CA GLU A 65 -11.72 -17.45 -2.34
C GLU A 65 -11.35 -16.09 -2.96
N GLN A 66 -10.92 -15.12 -2.15
CA GLN A 66 -10.62 -13.75 -2.57
C GLN A 66 -9.12 -13.46 -2.73
N ASP A 67 -8.30 -14.48 -2.90
CA ASP A 67 -6.86 -14.29 -3.10
C ASP A 67 -6.56 -13.51 -4.37
N LYS A 68 -5.72 -12.45 -4.26
CA LYS A 68 -5.36 -11.59 -5.39
C LYS A 68 -4.60 -12.33 -6.49
N THR A 69 -3.80 -13.32 -6.13
CA THR A 69 -3.05 -14.15 -7.10
C THR A 69 -4.00 -15.03 -7.90
N ALA A 70 -5.01 -15.63 -7.24
CA ALA A 70 -6.06 -16.38 -7.91
C ALA A 70 -6.86 -15.50 -8.90
N LEU A 71 -7.09 -14.23 -8.54
CA LEU A 71 -7.78 -13.27 -9.44
C LEU A 71 -6.92 -12.93 -10.67
N VAL A 72 -5.61 -12.75 -10.50
CA VAL A 72 -4.70 -12.53 -11.64
C VAL A 72 -4.68 -13.74 -12.58
N LEU A 73 -4.62 -14.95 -12.05
CA LEU A 73 -4.69 -16.17 -12.85
C LEU A 73 -6.03 -16.32 -13.60
N LYS A 74 -7.16 -15.91 -12.99
CA LYS A 74 -8.45 -15.83 -13.68
C LYS A 74 -8.40 -14.85 -14.85
N ASN A 75 -7.77 -13.70 -14.68
CA ASN A 75 -7.60 -12.73 -15.77
C ASN A 75 -6.78 -13.30 -16.93
N GLN A 76 -5.78 -14.14 -16.68
CA GLN A 76 -5.03 -14.82 -17.74
C GLN A 76 -5.91 -15.79 -18.54
N ILE A 77 -6.88 -16.46 -17.89
CA ILE A 77 -7.87 -17.28 -18.59
C ILE A 77 -8.75 -16.42 -19.52
N TYR A 78 -9.13 -15.22 -19.09
CA TYR A 78 -9.87 -14.29 -19.95
C TYR A 78 -9.02 -13.82 -21.12
N LEU A 79 -7.73 -13.51 -20.89
CA LEU A 79 -6.81 -13.08 -21.94
C LEU A 79 -6.60 -14.15 -23.01
N ILE A 80 -6.36 -15.42 -22.64
CA ILE A 80 -6.20 -16.51 -23.63
C ILE A 80 -7.51 -16.85 -24.35
N LYS A 81 -8.67 -16.49 -23.79
CA LYS A 81 -9.99 -16.65 -24.41
C LYS A 81 -10.40 -15.45 -25.26
N ASP A 82 -9.66 -14.35 -25.20
CA ASP A 82 -9.97 -13.13 -25.94
C ASP A 82 -9.99 -13.39 -27.44
N GLU A 83 -11.05 -12.92 -28.10
CA GLU A 83 -11.28 -13.18 -29.55
C GLU A 83 -10.25 -12.50 -30.42
N GLU A 84 -9.83 -11.27 -30.10
CA GLU A 84 -8.88 -10.50 -30.90
C GLU A 84 -7.47 -11.11 -30.81
N LEU A 85 -7.05 -11.53 -29.60
CA LEU A 85 -5.80 -12.25 -29.41
C LEU A 85 -5.80 -13.57 -30.22
N CYS A 86 -6.88 -14.35 -30.12
CA CYS A 86 -6.99 -15.62 -30.84
C CYS A 86 -7.01 -15.43 -32.36
N LYS A 87 -7.75 -14.42 -32.85
CA LYS A 87 -7.80 -14.10 -34.30
C LYS A 87 -6.44 -13.70 -34.83
N GLU A 88 -5.67 -12.91 -34.09
CA GLU A 88 -4.33 -12.47 -34.50
C GLU A 88 -3.36 -13.65 -34.59
N VAL A 89 -3.34 -14.56 -33.60
CA VAL A 89 -2.51 -15.77 -33.65
C VAL A 89 -2.87 -16.62 -34.88
N ILE A 90 -4.16 -16.83 -35.13
CA ILE A 90 -4.63 -17.62 -36.31
C ILE A 90 -4.26 -16.90 -37.60
N HIS A 91 -4.42 -15.57 -37.66
CA HIS A 91 -4.04 -14.76 -38.82
C HIS A 91 -2.55 -14.91 -39.18
N LEU A 92 -1.66 -14.88 -38.20
CA LEU A 92 -0.22 -15.06 -38.41
C LEU A 92 0.11 -16.49 -38.92
N ILE A 93 -0.58 -17.51 -38.42
CA ILE A 93 -0.42 -18.89 -38.86
C ILE A 93 -0.90 -19.04 -40.31
N GLU A 94 -2.10 -18.52 -40.65
CA GLU A 94 -2.72 -18.69 -41.96
C GLU A 94 -2.05 -17.87 -43.06
N ASN A 95 -1.76 -16.61 -42.81
CA ASN A 95 -1.32 -15.66 -43.83
C ASN A 95 0.21 -15.47 -43.89
N GLN A 96 0.91 -15.72 -42.79
CA GLN A 96 2.36 -15.59 -42.76
C GLN A 96 3.10 -16.93 -42.59
N HIS A 97 2.36 -18.05 -42.57
CA HIS A 97 2.88 -19.42 -42.45
C HIS A 97 3.81 -19.61 -41.26
N MET A 98 3.54 -18.89 -40.16
CA MET A 98 4.31 -18.99 -38.91
C MET A 98 3.98 -20.27 -38.16
N CYS A 99 4.95 -20.81 -37.42
CA CYS A 99 4.64 -21.80 -36.39
C CYS A 99 3.87 -21.17 -35.23
N VAL A 100 3.16 -21.97 -34.47
CA VAL A 100 2.31 -21.49 -33.35
C VAL A 100 3.11 -20.75 -32.30
N GLU A 101 4.34 -21.19 -32.02
CA GLU A 101 5.24 -20.54 -31.06
C GLU A 101 5.56 -19.09 -31.44
N MET A 102 5.93 -18.86 -32.71
CA MET A 102 6.23 -17.52 -33.22
C MET A 102 4.97 -16.66 -33.31
N ALA A 103 3.86 -17.21 -33.75
CA ALA A 103 2.58 -16.51 -33.83
C ALA A 103 2.12 -16.03 -32.44
N VAL A 104 2.22 -16.86 -31.38
CA VAL A 104 1.93 -16.50 -30.00
C VAL A 104 2.91 -15.44 -29.50
N GLU A 105 4.21 -15.60 -29.77
CA GLU A 105 5.21 -14.63 -29.34
C GLU A 105 4.98 -13.25 -29.93
N GLN A 106 4.78 -13.15 -31.26
CA GLN A 106 4.53 -11.88 -31.92
C GLN A 106 3.22 -11.23 -31.48
N THR A 107 2.15 -12.01 -31.37
CA THR A 107 0.86 -11.50 -30.89
C THR A 107 0.99 -10.93 -29.49
N CYS A 108 1.62 -11.65 -28.57
CA CYS A 108 1.83 -11.18 -27.19
C CYS A 108 2.72 -9.95 -27.15
N GLN A 109 3.79 -9.88 -27.96
CA GLN A 109 4.66 -8.69 -28.05
C GLN A 109 3.90 -7.47 -28.57
N PHE A 110 3.04 -7.65 -29.57
CA PHE A 110 2.19 -6.57 -30.11
C PHE A 110 1.25 -6.00 -29.03
N PHE A 111 0.49 -6.85 -28.32
CA PHE A 111 -0.40 -6.39 -27.27
C PHE A 111 0.36 -5.81 -26.06
N ALA A 112 1.49 -6.40 -25.68
CA ALA A 112 2.34 -5.86 -24.62
C ALA A 112 2.89 -4.47 -24.99
N GLY A 113 3.35 -4.27 -26.24
CA GLY A 113 3.79 -2.97 -26.74
C GLY A 113 2.70 -1.92 -26.75
N MET A 114 1.47 -2.31 -27.15
CA MET A 114 0.31 -1.44 -27.12
C MET A 114 -0.01 -0.98 -25.68
N PHE A 115 -0.02 -1.89 -24.71
CA PHE A 115 -0.26 -1.53 -23.31
C PHE A 115 0.89 -0.72 -22.71
N ALA A 116 2.15 -1.01 -23.06
CA ALA A 116 3.30 -0.25 -22.60
C ALA A 116 3.26 1.22 -23.07
N SER A 117 2.74 1.48 -24.27
CA SER A 117 2.62 2.84 -24.81
C SER A 117 1.61 3.74 -24.06
N MET A 118 0.72 3.14 -23.28
CA MET A 118 -0.31 3.86 -22.53
C MET A 118 0.20 4.49 -21.22
N ASN A 119 1.48 4.33 -20.85
CA ASN A 119 2.20 4.98 -19.74
C ASN A 119 1.44 5.03 -18.40
N SER A 120 0.69 3.99 -18.04
CA SER A 120 0.00 3.89 -16.77
C SER A 120 0.47 2.67 -15.97
N GLU A 121 0.49 2.76 -14.64
CA GLU A 121 0.88 1.67 -13.76
C GLU A 121 0.01 0.41 -13.94
N LEU A 122 -1.30 0.61 -14.18
CA LEU A 122 -2.24 -0.47 -14.46
C LEU A 122 -1.90 -1.18 -15.77
N MET A 123 -1.48 -0.43 -16.81
CA MET A 123 -1.09 -1.02 -18.10
C MET A 123 0.26 -1.73 -18.01
N SER A 124 1.17 -1.25 -17.17
CA SER A 124 2.42 -1.98 -16.87
C SER A 124 2.15 -3.34 -16.21
N GLN A 125 1.14 -3.44 -15.36
CA GLN A 125 0.71 -4.73 -14.80
C GLN A 125 0.12 -5.65 -15.89
N ARG A 126 -0.63 -5.11 -16.85
CA ARG A 126 -1.15 -5.88 -18.00
C ARG A 126 -0.04 -6.41 -18.91
N VAL A 127 1.01 -5.63 -19.11
CA VAL A 127 2.22 -6.10 -19.82
C VAL A 127 2.78 -7.34 -19.12
N ALA A 128 2.94 -7.30 -17.80
CA ALA A 128 3.43 -8.43 -17.02
C ALA A 128 2.50 -9.67 -17.13
N ASP A 129 1.18 -9.47 -17.13
CA ASP A 129 0.19 -10.55 -17.29
C ASP A 129 0.31 -11.23 -18.65
N ILE A 130 0.52 -10.44 -19.74
CA ILE A 130 0.72 -10.96 -21.11
C ILE A 130 2.07 -11.68 -21.23
N GLU A 131 3.12 -11.14 -20.62
CA GLU A 131 4.43 -11.79 -20.61
C GLU A 131 4.39 -13.16 -19.89
N ASP A 132 3.67 -13.24 -18.77
CA ASP A 132 3.46 -14.50 -18.04
C ASP A 132 2.65 -15.51 -18.87
N LEU A 133 1.55 -15.06 -19.48
CA LEU A 133 0.74 -15.87 -20.40
C LEU A 133 1.61 -16.42 -21.54
N LYS A 134 2.37 -15.55 -22.22
CA LYS A 134 3.27 -15.93 -23.32
C LYS A 134 4.24 -17.03 -22.87
N ASN A 135 4.96 -16.80 -21.80
CA ASN A 135 5.98 -17.72 -21.30
C ASN A 135 5.37 -19.09 -20.95
N ARG A 136 4.19 -19.12 -20.34
CA ARG A 136 3.49 -20.37 -20.01
C ARG A 136 3.01 -21.12 -21.24
N VAL A 137 2.45 -20.40 -22.23
CA VAL A 137 2.00 -21.03 -23.48
C VAL A 137 3.19 -21.61 -24.24
N LEU A 138 4.31 -20.88 -24.32
CA LEU A 138 5.52 -21.37 -24.96
C LEU A 138 6.12 -22.59 -24.23
N CYS A 139 6.11 -22.60 -22.90
CA CYS A 139 6.49 -23.79 -22.10
C CYS A 139 5.62 -25.01 -22.45
N LEU A 140 4.32 -24.83 -22.54
CA LEU A 140 3.41 -25.92 -22.90
C LEU A 140 3.65 -26.44 -24.32
N LEU A 141 4.00 -25.56 -25.25
CA LEU A 141 4.33 -25.92 -26.63
C LEU A 141 5.67 -26.66 -26.75
N SER A 142 6.68 -26.24 -26.01
CA SER A 142 8.01 -26.87 -26.02
C SER A 142 8.07 -28.18 -25.23
N GLY A 143 7.10 -28.40 -24.33
CA GLY A 143 7.12 -29.54 -23.41
C GLY A 143 8.15 -29.37 -22.27
N ASP A 144 8.74 -28.19 -22.12
CA ASP A 144 9.68 -27.90 -21.04
C ASP A 144 8.95 -27.86 -19.70
N LYS A 145 9.58 -28.43 -18.69
CA LYS A 145 9.05 -28.37 -17.33
C LYS A 145 9.40 -27.03 -16.71
N GLN A 146 8.39 -26.30 -16.22
CA GLN A 146 8.64 -25.18 -15.31
C GLN A 146 9.35 -25.66 -14.05
N VAL A 147 10.16 -24.80 -13.45
CA VAL A 147 10.81 -25.08 -12.16
C VAL A 147 9.72 -25.34 -11.13
N ASP A 148 9.71 -26.55 -10.58
CA ASP A 148 8.74 -26.93 -9.54
C ASP A 148 9.16 -26.30 -8.20
N LEU A 149 8.45 -25.27 -7.80
CA LEU A 149 8.67 -24.59 -6.52
C LEU A 149 7.87 -25.23 -5.37
N SER A 150 7.20 -26.35 -5.59
CA SER A 150 6.41 -27.05 -4.56
C SER A 150 7.27 -27.86 -3.57
N GLN A 151 8.53 -28.12 -3.93
CA GLN A 151 9.50 -28.87 -3.10
C GLN A 151 10.83 -28.14 -3.09
N LEU A 152 10.96 -27.18 -2.18
CA LEU A 152 12.18 -26.39 -2.03
C LEU A 152 13.05 -26.91 -0.90
N GLU A 153 14.36 -26.77 -1.05
CA GLU A 153 15.29 -27.00 0.07
C GLU A 153 15.09 -25.94 1.17
N PRO A 154 15.27 -26.29 2.44
CA PRO A 154 15.21 -25.33 3.54
C PRO A 154 16.19 -24.18 3.35
N ASN A 155 15.75 -22.95 3.69
CA ASN A 155 16.52 -21.73 3.55
C ASN A 155 16.85 -21.36 2.09
N THR A 156 15.90 -21.54 1.18
CA THR A 156 16.03 -21.11 -0.21
C THR A 156 15.76 -19.60 -0.35
N VAL A 157 16.61 -18.92 -1.12
CA VAL A 157 16.41 -17.55 -1.60
C VAL A 157 16.05 -17.61 -3.08
N ILE A 158 14.86 -17.16 -3.43
CA ILE A 158 14.40 -17.10 -4.82
C ILE A 158 15.04 -15.90 -5.52
N VAL A 159 15.67 -16.15 -6.68
CA VAL A 159 16.25 -15.11 -7.54
C VAL A 159 15.60 -15.22 -8.91
N ALA A 160 15.03 -14.13 -9.42
CA ALA A 160 14.35 -14.11 -10.70
C ALA A 160 14.58 -12.79 -11.44
N ASN A 161 14.44 -12.78 -12.75
CA ASN A 161 14.34 -11.53 -13.49
C ASN A 161 13.05 -10.79 -13.10
N GLN A 162 11.92 -11.49 -13.17
CA GLN A 162 10.62 -11.04 -12.69
C GLN A 162 9.87 -12.21 -12.07
N LEU A 163 9.21 -12.00 -10.93
CA LEU A 163 8.46 -13.04 -10.26
C LEU A 163 6.98 -12.95 -10.65
N HIS A 164 6.56 -13.86 -11.52
CA HIS A 164 5.20 -13.91 -12.04
C HIS A 164 4.23 -14.64 -11.11
N PRO A 165 2.92 -14.33 -11.15
CA PRO A 165 1.89 -14.98 -10.35
C PRO A 165 1.85 -16.51 -10.52
N SER A 166 2.03 -16.99 -11.75
CA SER A 166 2.05 -18.41 -12.07
C SER A 166 3.15 -19.19 -11.35
N VAL A 167 4.32 -18.57 -11.24
CA VAL A 167 5.50 -19.14 -10.56
C VAL A 167 5.26 -19.23 -9.05
N THR A 168 4.61 -18.23 -8.48
CA THR A 168 4.37 -18.14 -7.04
C THR A 168 3.19 -18.98 -6.55
N ALA A 169 2.26 -19.33 -7.44
CA ALA A 169 1.05 -20.09 -7.12
C ALA A 169 1.33 -21.47 -6.51
N GLY A 170 2.43 -22.10 -6.93
CA GLY A 170 2.85 -23.42 -6.44
C GLY A 170 3.95 -23.40 -5.37
N MET A 171 4.43 -22.22 -4.97
CA MET A 171 5.63 -22.08 -4.15
C MET A 171 5.47 -22.63 -2.72
N ASP A 172 6.44 -23.43 -2.28
CA ASP A 172 6.58 -23.83 -0.88
C ASP A 172 7.15 -22.69 -0.04
N THR A 173 6.26 -21.86 0.46
CA THR A 173 6.59 -20.66 1.22
C THR A 173 7.26 -20.94 2.57
N ALA A 174 7.17 -22.16 3.09
CA ALA A 174 7.78 -22.53 4.36
C ALA A 174 9.31 -22.61 4.29
N HIS A 175 9.84 -22.88 3.10
CA HIS A 175 11.27 -23.04 2.87
C HIS A 175 11.94 -21.82 2.25
N VAL A 176 11.15 -20.80 1.82
CA VAL A 176 11.67 -19.56 1.24
C VAL A 176 12.01 -18.55 2.34
N VAL A 177 13.27 -18.12 2.38
CA VAL A 177 13.77 -17.14 3.37
C VAL A 177 14.10 -15.78 2.79
N GLY A 178 14.00 -15.60 1.48
CA GLY A 178 14.25 -14.32 0.81
C GLY A 178 13.83 -14.35 -0.65
N ILE A 179 13.50 -13.19 -1.19
CA ILE A 179 13.12 -12.98 -2.60
C ILE A 179 13.97 -11.84 -3.16
N ILE A 180 14.56 -12.07 -4.33
CA ILE A 180 15.32 -11.09 -5.11
C ILE A 180 14.77 -11.07 -6.52
N ALA A 181 14.40 -9.90 -7.04
CA ALA A 181 14.02 -9.77 -8.44
C ALA A 181 14.72 -8.58 -9.12
N GLN A 182 15.06 -8.75 -10.39
CA GLN A 182 15.70 -7.72 -11.19
C GLN A 182 14.73 -6.63 -11.61
N LYS A 183 13.45 -7.01 -11.83
CA LYS A 183 12.33 -6.10 -12.13
C LYS A 183 11.28 -6.13 -11.02
N GLY A 184 10.53 -5.05 -10.89
CA GLY A 184 9.43 -4.89 -9.96
C GLY A 184 9.67 -3.79 -8.94
N GLY A 185 8.64 -3.01 -8.64
CA GLY A 185 8.62 -1.96 -7.63
C GLY A 185 7.80 -2.37 -6.41
N GLU A 186 7.55 -1.43 -5.52
CA GLU A 186 6.80 -1.63 -4.26
C GLU A 186 5.35 -2.10 -4.47
N THR A 187 4.76 -1.79 -5.62
CA THR A 187 3.39 -2.15 -6.00
C THR A 187 3.32 -3.44 -6.82
N SER A 188 4.46 -4.02 -7.18
CA SER A 188 4.52 -5.25 -7.97
C SER A 188 3.92 -6.45 -7.24
N HIS A 189 3.47 -7.45 -8.01
CA HIS A 189 2.95 -8.71 -7.47
C HIS A 189 3.94 -9.38 -6.50
N ALA A 190 5.22 -9.41 -6.84
CA ALA A 190 6.29 -9.94 -6.00
C ALA A 190 6.38 -9.24 -4.64
N ALA A 191 6.27 -7.90 -4.62
CA ALA A 191 6.28 -7.10 -3.39
C ALA A 191 5.05 -7.37 -2.51
N ILE A 192 3.87 -7.45 -3.14
CA ILE A 192 2.61 -7.74 -2.43
C ILE A 192 2.66 -9.13 -1.79
N LEU A 193 3.13 -10.13 -2.55
CA LEU A 193 3.28 -11.49 -2.07
C LEU A 193 4.29 -11.59 -0.93
N ALA A 194 5.48 -11.01 -1.10
CA ALA A 194 6.53 -11.03 -0.09
C ALA A 194 6.06 -10.42 1.24
N ARG A 195 5.34 -9.29 1.19
CA ARG A 195 4.73 -8.67 2.38
C ARG A 195 3.62 -9.52 2.99
N ALA A 196 2.79 -10.18 2.17
CA ALA A 196 1.71 -11.03 2.66
C ALA A 196 2.24 -12.28 3.38
N LEU A 197 3.38 -12.79 2.94
CA LEU A 197 4.05 -13.97 3.50
C LEU A 197 5.12 -13.62 4.54
N GLU A 198 5.35 -12.35 4.82
CA GLU A 198 6.41 -11.85 5.73
C GLU A 198 7.82 -12.35 5.32
N ILE A 199 8.07 -12.56 4.01
CA ILE A 199 9.36 -12.98 3.47
C ILE A 199 10.18 -11.73 3.10
N PRO A 200 11.43 -11.58 3.58
CA PRO A 200 12.31 -10.48 3.19
C PRO A 200 12.48 -10.41 1.67
N ALA A 201 12.31 -9.21 1.08
CA ALA A 201 12.39 -9.06 -0.37
C ALA A 201 13.10 -7.77 -0.79
N VAL A 202 13.95 -7.92 -1.81
CA VAL A 202 14.64 -6.81 -2.48
C VAL A 202 14.38 -6.92 -3.98
N LEU A 203 13.73 -5.90 -4.53
CA LEU A 203 13.36 -5.82 -5.95
C LEU A 203 14.15 -4.72 -6.65
N SER A 204 14.03 -4.63 -7.99
CA SER A 204 14.81 -3.70 -8.82
C SER A 204 16.33 -3.84 -8.66
N VAL A 205 16.80 -5.06 -8.42
CA VAL A 205 18.23 -5.34 -8.29
C VAL A 205 18.85 -5.50 -9.67
N LYS A 206 19.62 -4.52 -10.12
CA LYS A 206 20.25 -4.54 -11.45
C LYS A 206 21.14 -5.77 -11.63
N ASN A 207 20.98 -6.46 -12.76
CA ASN A 207 21.78 -7.63 -13.17
C ASN A 207 21.78 -8.77 -12.13
N ALA A 208 20.71 -8.91 -11.33
CA ALA A 208 20.66 -9.94 -10.29
C ALA A 208 20.83 -11.35 -10.84
N THR A 209 20.22 -11.65 -11.99
CA THR A 209 20.27 -12.96 -12.64
C THR A 209 21.62 -13.28 -13.30
N GLU A 210 22.43 -12.27 -13.55
CA GLU A 210 23.78 -12.43 -14.09
C GLU A 210 24.84 -12.58 -12.97
N LEU A 211 24.60 -11.86 -11.85
CA LEU A 211 25.53 -11.76 -10.73
C LEU A 211 25.36 -12.89 -9.71
N ILE A 212 24.19 -13.54 -9.67
CA ILE A 212 23.85 -14.58 -8.71
C ILE A 212 23.63 -15.90 -9.43
N LYS A 213 24.27 -16.95 -8.96
CA LYS A 213 24.12 -18.32 -9.48
C LYS A 213 23.37 -19.21 -8.48
N THR A 214 22.68 -20.20 -8.99
CA THR A 214 22.05 -21.23 -8.12
C THR A 214 23.12 -21.87 -7.23
N GLY A 215 22.82 -21.95 -5.94
CA GLY A 215 23.74 -22.47 -4.90
C GLY A 215 24.55 -21.39 -4.19
N ASP A 216 24.65 -20.15 -4.71
CA ASP A 216 25.33 -19.06 -4.01
C ASP A 216 24.69 -18.79 -2.64
N LEU A 217 25.52 -18.51 -1.63
CA LEU A 217 25.04 -18.09 -0.33
C LEU A 217 24.66 -16.60 -0.38
N LEU A 218 23.42 -16.30 0.02
CA LEU A 218 22.89 -14.93 -0.04
C LEU A 218 22.46 -14.44 1.34
N ILE A 219 22.64 -13.14 1.56
CA ILE A 219 21.94 -12.39 2.61
C ILE A 219 21.03 -11.38 1.94
N VAL A 220 19.76 -11.36 2.31
CA VAL A 220 18.74 -10.44 1.82
C VAL A 220 18.31 -9.56 2.99
N ASP A 221 18.63 -8.26 2.94
CA ASP A 221 18.15 -7.26 3.91
C ASP A 221 17.01 -6.47 3.27
N GLY A 222 15.79 -6.88 3.58
CA GLY A 222 14.58 -6.28 2.99
C GLY A 222 14.23 -4.91 3.57
N GLU A 223 14.84 -4.50 4.69
CA GLU A 223 14.66 -3.17 5.28
C GLU A 223 15.51 -2.12 4.56
N TYR A 224 16.78 -2.46 4.26
CA TYR A 224 17.73 -1.55 3.62
C TYR A 224 17.88 -1.75 2.11
N GLY A 225 17.19 -2.74 1.53
CA GLY A 225 17.31 -3.06 0.11
C GLY A 225 18.70 -3.57 -0.31
N GLU A 226 19.42 -4.25 0.61
CA GLU A 226 20.78 -4.73 0.40
C GLU A 226 20.80 -6.25 0.21
N VAL A 227 21.61 -6.69 -0.77
CA VAL A 227 21.86 -8.11 -1.03
C VAL A 227 23.36 -8.37 -1.04
N PHE A 228 23.80 -9.35 -0.27
CA PHE A 228 25.19 -9.79 -0.22
C PHE A 228 25.30 -11.16 -0.86
N VAL A 229 26.16 -11.28 -1.88
CA VAL A 229 26.43 -12.51 -2.61
C VAL A 229 27.75 -13.09 -2.07
N ASN A 230 27.72 -14.36 -1.68
CA ASN A 230 28.84 -15.11 -1.09
C ASN A 230 29.57 -14.29 -0.01
N PRO A 231 28.84 -13.86 1.04
CA PRO A 231 29.39 -13.02 2.09
C PRO A 231 30.47 -13.74 2.90
N ILE A 232 31.47 -12.98 3.36
CA ILE A 232 32.50 -13.51 4.26
C ILE A 232 31.90 -13.91 5.63
N PRO A 233 32.51 -14.85 6.37
CA PRO A 233 31.95 -15.35 7.64
C PRO A 233 31.62 -14.25 8.66
N LYS A 234 32.43 -13.20 8.72
CA LYS A 234 32.18 -12.04 9.60
C LYS A 234 30.88 -11.32 9.27
N THR A 235 30.57 -11.16 7.98
CA THR A 235 29.32 -10.54 7.51
C THR A 235 28.13 -11.43 7.89
N ILE A 236 28.23 -12.74 7.70
CA ILE A 236 27.18 -13.70 8.07
C ILE A 236 26.87 -13.57 9.56
N GLN A 237 27.87 -13.59 10.44
CA GLN A 237 27.66 -13.45 11.89
C GLN A 237 26.97 -12.14 12.27
N ILE A 238 27.29 -11.04 11.60
CA ILE A 238 26.63 -9.74 11.84
C ILE A 238 25.15 -9.84 11.49
N PHE A 239 24.83 -10.40 10.32
CA PHE A 239 23.44 -10.51 9.87
C PHE A 239 22.64 -11.59 10.61
N GLU A 240 23.26 -12.66 11.06
CA GLU A 240 22.61 -13.61 11.98
C GLU A 240 22.20 -12.96 13.31
N LYS A 241 23.08 -12.12 13.88
CA LYS A 241 22.73 -11.32 15.06
C LYS A 241 21.61 -10.32 14.77
N LYS A 242 21.65 -9.64 13.63
CA LYS A 242 20.55 -8.74 13.21
C LYS A 242 19.23 -9.52 13.04
N LYS A 243 19.27 -10.68 12.40
CA LYS A 243 18.10 -11.55 12.21
C LYS A 243 17.53 -12.04 13.54
N ALA A 244 18.37 -12.44 14.48
CA ALA A 244 17.94 -12.83 15.82
C ALA A 244 17.28 -11.67 16.56
N ARG A 245 17.90 -10.49 16.55
CA ARG A 245 17.33 -9.25 17.14
C ARG A 245 15.99 -8.87 16.51
N TYR A 246 15.87 -8.96 15.17
CA TYR A 246 14.61 -8.69 14.46
C TYR A 246 13.50 -9.67 14.90
N LYS A 247 13.80 -10.98 14.96
CA LYS A 247 12.84 -11.99 15.43
C LYS A 247 12.41 -11.75 16.88
N GLU A 248 13.35 -11.38 17.74
CA GLU A 248 13.06 -11.05 19.13
C GLU A 248 12.19 -9.78 19.24
N LYS A 249 12.51 -8.74 18.46
CA LYS A 249 11.69 -7.52 18.35
C LYS A 249 10.26 -7.86 17.94
N VAL A 250 10.06 -8.67 16.91
CA VAL A 250 8.73 -9.10 16.45
C VAL A 250 7.99 -9.87 17.55
N LYS A 251 8.68 -10.80 18.24
CA LYS A 251 8.11 -11.56 19.36
C LYS A 251 7.70 -10.65 20.52
N GLU A 252 8.51 -9.66 20.85
CA GLU A 252 8.17 -8.66 21.86
C GLU A 252 6.95 -7.82 21.44
N LEU A 253 6.93 -7.35 20.21
CA LEU A 253 5.83 -6.54 19.71
C LEU A 253 4.49 -7.31 19.72
N ARG A 254 4.50 -8.61 19.45
CA ARG A 254 3.30 -9.47 19.53
C ARG A 254 2.66 -9.48 20.93
N LYS A 255 3.43 -9.21 22.01
CA LYS A 255 2.87 -9.08 23.38
C LYS A 255 1.94 -7.89 23.55
N TYR A 256 1.98 -6.94 22.61
CA TYR A 256 1.15 -5.73 22.61
C TYR A 256 -0.15 -5.85 21.80
N ILE A 257 -0.36 -6.95 21.06
CA ILE A 257 -1.45 -7.08 20.09
C ILE A 257 -2.84 -6.88 20.71
N ASN A 258 -3.05 -7.42 21.92
CA ASN A 258 -4.33 -7.37 22.64
C ASN A 258 -4.35 -6.31 23.76
N LYS A 259 -3.33 -5.45 23.84
CA LYS A 259 -3.28 -4.41 24.86
C LYS A 259 -3.94 -3.13 24.35
N LYS A 260 -4.68 -2.45 25.22
CA LYS A 260 -5.10 -1.07 24.96
C LYS A 260 -3.87 -0.17 24.96
N THR A 261 -3.87 0.84 24.10
CA THR A 261 -2.76 1.78 23.99
C THR A 261 -2.79 2.77 25.14
N LYS A 262 -1.73 2.72 25.96
CA LYS A 262 -1.57 3.58 27.14
C LYS A 262 -0.13 4.06 27.24
N THR A 263 0.02 5.26 27.76
CA THR A 263 1.32 5.79 28.22
C THR A 263 1.81 5.06 29.48
N ALA A 264 3.05 5.26 29.89
CA ALA A 264 3.62 4.64 31.08
C ALA A 264 2.89 5.03 32.37
N ASP A 265 2.34 6.25 32.45
CA ASP A 265 1.49 6.73 33.54
C ASP A 265 0.02 6.26 33.47
N GLY A 266 -0.32 5.38 32.52
CA GLY A 266 -1.64 4.78 32.38
C GLY A 266 -2.68 5.59 31.62
N SER A 267 -2.32 6.76 31.08
CA SER A 267 -3.22 7.57 30.25
C SER A 267 -3.53 6.86 28.93
N SER A 268 -4.80 6.76 28.57
CA SER A 268 -5.23 6.13 27.32
C SER A 268 -5.14 7.09 26.14
N VAL A 269 -4.71 6.59 24.99
CA VAL A 269 -4.76 7.25 23.69
C VAL A 269 -5.24 6.26 22.64
N GLY A 270 -5.90 6.74 21.59
CA GLY A 270 -6.36 5.90 20.47
C GLY A 270 -5.19 5.52 19.56
N LEU A 271 -5.15 4.27 19.13
CA LEU A 271 -4.18 3.82 18.11
C LEU A 271 -4.91 3.11 16.98
N MET A 272 -5.05 3.83 15.88
CA MET A 272 -5.81 3.45 14.70
C MET A 272 -4.88 3.04 13.55
N ALA A 273 -5.47 2.44 12.54
CA ALA A 273 -4.76 2.12 11.30
C ALA A 273 -5.19 3.01 10.14
N ASN A 274 -4.25 3.27 9.22
CA ASN A 274 -4.54 3.80 7.89
C ASN A 274 -4.72 2.62 6.93
N ILE A 275 -5.76 2.67 6.09
CA ILE A 275 -6.06 1.64 5.10
C ILE A 275 -6.41 2.26 3.75
N GLY A 276 -6.18 1.50 2.66
CA GLY A 276 -6.55 1.86 1.31
C GLY A 276 -7.66 0.98 0.72
N ASP A 277 -7.89 -0.21 1.29
CA ASP A 277 -8.96 -1.12 0.85
C ASP A 277 -9.58 -1.89 2.04
N GLU A 278 -10.69 -2.59 1.80
CA GLU A 278 -11.38 -3.37 2.82
C GLU A 278 -10.56 -4.57 3.33
N ASN A 279 -9.63 -5.11 2.54
CA ASN A 279 -8.77 -6.22 2.97
C ASN A 279 -7.70 -5.75 3.96
N GLU A 280 -7.26 -4.50 3.83
CA GLU A 280 -6.36 -3.87 4.79
C GLU A 280 -7.04 -3.65 6.13
N ALA A 281 -8.37 -3.46 6.17
CA ALA A 281 -9.13 -3.40 7.42
C ALA A 281 -8.98 -4.70 8.24
N ALA A 282 -9.09 -5.86 7.60
CA ALA A 282 -8.86 -7.14 8.27
C ALA A 282 -7.44 -7.27 8.84
N LYS A 283 -6.42 -6.84 8.07
CA LYS A 283 -5.01 -6.83 8.52
C LYS A 283 -4.81 -5.86 9.70
N ALA A 284 -5.40 -4.68 9.63
CA ALA A 284 -5.35 -3.68 10.69
C ALA A 284 -5.95 -4.22 12.00
N MET A 285 -7.11 -4.85 11.93
CA MET A 285 -7.73 -5.46 13.13
C MET A 285 -6.89 -6.60 13.70
N LYS A 286 -6.30 -7.44 12.85
CA LYS A 286 -5.37 -8.51 13.27
C LYS A 286 -4.08 -7.98 13.88
N SER A 287 -3.59 -6.82 13.44
CA SER A 287 -2.42 -6.16 14.04
C SER A 287 -2.73 -5.47 15.38
N GLY A 288 -3.98 -5.55 15.85
CA GLY A 288 -4.40 -4.99 17.12
C GLY A 288 -4.74 -3.49 17.07
N ALA A 289 -5.01 -2.92 15.91
CA ALA A 289 -5.51 -1.55 15.81
C ALA A 289 -6.84 -1.39 16.55
N GLU A 290 -7.05 -0.23 17.14
CA GLU A 290 -8.25 0.11 17.92
C GLU A 290 -9.37 0.69 17.04
N GLY A 291 -9.13 0.77 15.73
CA GLY A 291 -10.03 1.22 14.69
C GLY A 291 -9.26 1.61 13.43
N VAL A 292 -9.94 2.29 12.54
CA VAL A 292 -9.39 2.89 11.31
C VAL A 292 -9.53 4.41 11.40
N GLY A 293 -8.41 5.11 11.54
CA GLY A 293 -8.39 6.58 11.61
C GLY A 293 -8.34 7.25 10.23
N LEU A 294 -7.97 6.47 9.19
CA LEU A 294 -8.00 6.92 7.81
C LEU A 294 -8.29 5.78 6.85
N PHE A 295 -9.45 5.79 6.21
CA PHE A 295 -9.68 5.01 4.99
C PHE A 295 -9.51 5.92 3.78
N ARG A 296 -8.49 5.67 2.96
CA ARG A 296 -8.19 6.39 1.73
C ARG A 296 -9.05 5.87 0.60
N THR A 297 -10.07 6.63 0.21
CA THR A 297 -11.04 6.20 -0.80
C THR A 297 -10.52 6.29 -2.23
N GLU A 298 -9.42 6.98 -2.46
CA GLU A 298 -8.81 7.21 -3.78
C GLU A 298 -8.52 5.90 -4.52
N PHE A 299 -8.07 4.86 -3.81
CA PHE A 299 -7.73 3.57 -4.40
C PHE A 299 -8.94 2.90 -5.08
N LEU A 300 -10.15 3.13 -4.58
CA LEU A 300 -11.37 2.63 -5.20
C LEU A 300 -11.61 3.25 -6.57
N PHE A 301 -11.25 4.52 -6.73
CA PHE A 301 -11.36 5.22 -8.00
C PHE A 301 -10.18 4.92 -8.93
N MET A 302 -8.95 4.85 -8.41
CA MET A 302 -7.76 4.60 -9.22
C MET A 302 -7.73 3.19 -9.83
N ASN A 303 -8.26 2.19 -9.15
CA ASN A 303 -8.23 0.80 -9.60
C ASN A 303 -9.35 0.44 -10.58
N GLY A 304 -10.32 1.35 -10.81
CA GLY A 304 -11.46 1.16 -11.70
C GLY A 304 -11.16 1.54 -13.16
N LYS A 305 -11.91 0.96 -14.10
CA LYS A 305 -11.94 1.37 -15.52
C LYS A 305 -12.99 2.44 -15.81
N SER A 306 -13.87 2.69 -14.87
CA SER A 306 -14.96 3.68 -14.91
C SER A 306 -15.24 4.19 -13.52
N MET A 307 -16.02 5.28 -13.43
CA MET A 307 -16.47 5.83 -12.17
C MET A 307 -17.16 4.75 -11.32
N PRO A 308 -16.72 4.51 -10.07
CA PRO A 308 -17.37 3.53 -9.21
C PRO A 308 -18.80 3.95 -8.89
N THR A 309 -19.75 3.05 -9.08
CA THR A 309 -21.15 3.29 -8.78
C THR A 309 -21.39 3.41 -7.27
N GLN A 310 -22.54 3.94 -6.88
CA GLN A 310 -22.94 4.02 -5.46
C GLN A 310 -22.91 2.63 -4.80
N GLU A 311 -23.41 1.60 -5.50
CA GLU A 311 -23.43 0.22 -4.99
C GLU A 311 -22.03 -0.36 -4.79
N GLN A 312 -21.12 -0.15 -5.75
CA GLN A 312 -19.74 -0.60 -5.63
C GLN A 312 -19.02 0.06 -4.43
N GLN A 313 -19.20 1.37 -4.25
CA GLN A 313 -18.65 2.10 -3.12
C GLN A 313 -19.26 1.61 -1.79
N PHE A 314 -20.59 1.45 -1.75
CA PHE A 314 -21.32 0.96 -0.58
C PHE A 314 -20.81 -0.40 -0.12
N GLU A 315 -20.66 -1.38 -1.04
CA GLU A 315 -20.20 -2.72 -0.67
C GLU A 315 -18.76 -2.72 -0.09
N VAL A 316 -17.87 -1.86 -0.59
CA VAL A 316 -16.52 -1.70 -0.04
C VAL A 316 -16.56 -1.10 1.38
N TYR A 317 -17.31 -0.02 1.57
CA TYR A 317 -17.40 0.64 2.88
C TYR A 317 -18.12 -0.24 3.92
N LYS A 318 -19.16 -0.96 3.52
CA LYS A 318 -19.88 -1.92 4.34
C LYS A 318 -18.98 -3.06 4.80
N LYS A 319 -18.20 -3.67 3.89
CA LYS A 319 -17.23 -4.71 4.24
C LYS A 319 -16.21 -4.21 5.26
N ALA A 320 -15.63 -3.02 5.02
CA ALA A 320 -14.71 -2.42 5.96
C ALA A 320 -15.36 -2.16 7.33
N ALA A 321 -16.60 -1.66 7.36
CA ALA A 321 -17.34 -1.42 8.59
C ALA A 321 -17.59 -2.71 9.38
N ILE A 322 -18.02 -3.77 8.71
CA ILE A 322 -18.24 -5.09 9.33
C ILE A 322 -16.94 -5.64 9.93
N LEU A 323 -15.81 -5.49 9.21
CA LEU A 323 -14.50 -5.94 9.69
C LEU A 323 -14.00 -5.15 10.90
N CYS A 324 -14.35 -3.86 10.99
CA CYS A 324 -14.04 -3.03 12.15
C CYS A 324 -14.96 -3.29 13.35
N GLY A 325 -16.18 -3.79 13.12
CA GLY A 325 -17.19 -4.00 14.17
C GLY A 325 -17.56 -2.68 14.87
N ASP A 326 -17.53 -2.66 16.19
CA ASP A 326 -17.88 -1.46 16.99
C ASP A 326 -16.77 -0.39 17.01
N LYS A 327 -15.57 -0.72 16.47
CA LYS A 327 -14.45 0.20 16.45
C LYS A 327 -14.66 1.30 15.38
N PRO A 328 -14.13 2.53 15.61
CA PRO A 328 -14.33 3.61 14.66
C PRO A 328 -13.66 3.31 13.30
N LEU A 329 -14.38 3.70 12.23
CA LEU A 329 -13.92 3.68 10.85
C LEU A 329 -14.10 5.08 10.26
N THR A 330 -13.00 5.83 10.15
CA THR A 330 -13.01 7.16 9.56
C THR A 330 -12.78 7.06 8.05
N ILE A 331 -13.81 7.39 7.27
CA ILE A 331 -13.76 7.39 5.80
C ILE A 331 -13.49 8.81 5.34
N ARG A 332 -12.34 9.01 4.69
CA ARG A 332 -12.00 10.26 4.03
C ARG A 332 -12.71 10.33 2.69
N THR A 333 -13.46 11.40 2.45
CA THR A 333 -14.03 11.66 1.12
C THR A 333 -12.92 11.85 0.11
N LEU A 334 -13.25 11.74 -1.16
CA LEU A 334 -12.30 11.66 -2.27
C LEU A 334 -11.25 12.77 -2.24
N ASP A 335 -9.98 12.37 -2.28
CA ASP A 335 -8.82 13.25 -2.38
C ASP A 335 -8.02 12.94 -3.66
N ILE A 336 -8.62 13.25 -4.80
CA ILE A 336 -8.03 13.11 -6.13
C ILE A 336 -7.91 14.49 -6.76
N GLY A 337 -6.85 14.70 -7.53
CA GLY A 337 -6.58 15.91 -8.29
C GLY A 337 -5.77 15.63 -9.55
N GLY A 338 -5.31 16.68 -10.22
CA GLY A 338 -4.55 16.60 -11.47
C GLY A 338 -3.15 15.97 -11.34
N ASP A 339 -2.75 15.56 -10.15
CA ASP A 339 -1.56 14.73 -9.88
C ASP A 339 -1.78 13.24 -10.20
N LYS A 340 -3.05 12.81 -10.36
CA LYS A 340 -3.44 11.44 -10.68
C LYS A 340 -3.93 11.35 -12.11
N ASP A 341 -3.33 10.44 -12.87
CA ASP A 341 -3.77 10.14 -14.24
C ASP A 341 -4.92 9.12 -14.19
N ILE A 342 -6.17 9.64 -14.15
CA ILE A 342 -7.39 8.83 -14.16
C ILE A 342 -8.23 9.27 -15.36
N PRO A 343 -8.06 8.60 -16.53
CA PRO A 343 -8.62 9.07 -17.81
C PRO A 343 -10.13 9.32 -17.78
N TYR A 344 -10.90 8.45 -17.12
CA TYR A 344 -12.36 8.56 -17.08
C TYR A 344 -12.89 9.69 -16.18
N MET A 345 -12.05 10.31 -15.36
CA MET A 345 -12.44 11.45 -14.51
C MET A 345 -12.38 12.78 -15.24
N GLY A 346 -11.72 12.83 -16.40
CA GLY A 346 -11.58 14.06 -17.20
C GLY A 346 -10.80 15.17 -16.48
N LEU A 347 -9.84 14.79 -15.62
CA LEU A 347 -8.99 15.75 -14.93
C LEU A 347 -8.02 16.39 -15.93
N THR A 348 -7.96 17.73 -15.92
CA THR A 348 -6.98 18.46 -16.71
C THR A 348 -5.64 18.48 -16.02
N LYS A 349 -4.56 18.36 -16.80
CA LYS A 349 -3.21 18.49 -16.25
C LYS A 349 -2.98 19.95 -15.81
N GLU A 350 -2.64 20.12 -14.56
CA GLU A 350 -2.36 21.43 -13.96
C GLU A 350 -0.86 21.67 -13.79
N ALA A 351 -0.44 22.94 -13.78
CA ALA A 351 0.95 23.31 -13.53
C ALA A 351 1.39 23.01 -12.09
N ASN A 352 0.48 23.12 -11.12
CA ASN A 352 0.71 22.87 -9.70
C ASN A 352 -0.44 22.01 -9.12
N PRO A 353 -0.50 20.71 -9.44
CA PRO A 353 -1.64 19.86 -9.08
C PRO A 353 -1.94 19.81 -7.57
N PHE A 354 -0.90 19.86 -6.74
CA PHE A 354 -1.07 19.86 -5.28
C PHE A 354 -1.74 21.13 -4.73
N LEU A 355 -1.68 22.25 -5.46
CA LEU A 355 -2.32 23.51 -5.12
C LEU A 355 -3.61 23.75 -5.91
N GLY A 356 -3.99 22.82 -6.77
CA GLY A 356 -5.03 22.98 -7.78
C GLY A 356 -6.39 22.41 -7.39
N TYR A 357 -7.10 21.87 -8.38
CA TYR A 357 -8.46 21.36 -8.30
C TYR A 357 -8.46 19.91 -7.83
N ARG A 358 -8.38 19.73 -6.52
CA ARG A 358 -8.33 18.41 -5.85
C ARG A 358 -9.20 18.39 -4.59
N ALA A 359 -9.42 17.18 -4.06
CA ALA A 359 -10.04 16.92 -2.79
C ALA A 359 -11.41 17.61 -2.65
N ILE A 360 -11.66 18.34 -1.54
CA ILE A 360 -12.94 19.03 -1.32
C ILE A 360 -13.28 20.00 -2.46
N ARG A 361 -12.30 20.66 -3.07
CA ARG A 361 -12.52 21.57 -4.20
C ARG A 361 -13.10 20.84 -5.41
N PHE A 362 -12.56 19.67 -5.73
CA PHE A 362 -13.08 18.78 -6.76
C PHE A 362 -14.48 18.27 -6.40
N CYS A 363 -14.66 17.81 -5.17
CA CYS A 363 -15.94 17.29 -4.68
C CYS A 363 -17.07 18.33 -4.77
N LEU A 364 -16.80 19.58 -4.38
CA LEU A 364 -17.77 20.68 -4.46
C LEU A 364 -18.06 21.11 -5.91
N GLY A 365 -17.12 20.94 -6.83
CA GLY A 365 -17.32 21.19 -8.25
C GLY A 365 -17.98 20.03 -9.02
N ARG A 366 -17.85 18.78 -8.50
CA ARG A 366 -18.44 17.57 -9.09
C ARG A 366 -19.46 16.97 -8.12
N ILE A 367 -20.57 17.70 -7.97
CA ILE A 367 -21.67 17.35 -7.05
C ILE A 367 -22.20 15.94 -7.31
N ASP A 368 -22.25 15.51 -8.56
CA ASP A 368 -22.66 14.17 -8.99
C ASP A 368 -21.80 13.07 -8.33
N ILE A 369 -20.49 13.19 -8.39
CA ILE A 369 -19.54 12.24 -7.81
C ILE A 369 -19.61 12.29 -6.29
N PHE A 370 -19.59 13.49 -5.73
CA PHE A 370 -19.57 13.68 -4.28
C PHE A 370 -20.84 13.15 -3.63
N THR A 371 -22.03 13.48 -4.17
CA THR A 371 -23.31 12.97 -3.65
C THR A 371 -23.40 11.45 -3.74
N THR A 372 -22.90 10.84 -4.82
CA THR A 372 -22.81 9.38 -4.96
C THR A 372 -21.97 8.76 -3.85
N GLN A 373 -20.80 9.32 -3.56
CA GLN A 373 -19.93 8.84 -2.48
C GLN A 373 -20.57 9.03 -1.11
N LEU A 374 -21.15 10.20 -0.83
CA LEU A 374 -21.81 10.48 0.46
C LEU A 374 -22.96 9.52 0.74
N LYS A 375 -23.80 9.23 -0.25
CA LYS A 375 -24.88 8.24 -0.11
C LYS A 375 -24.35 6.85 0.20
N ALA A 376 -23.28 6.42 -0.48
CA ALA A 376 -22.66 5.12 -0.22
C ALA A 376 -22.09 5.02 1.20
N ILE A 377 -21.42 6.07 1.70
CA ILE A 377 -20.88 6.12 3.07
C ILE A 377 -22.03 6.09 4.09
N LEU A 378 -23.07 6.91 3.88
CA LEU A 378 -24.24 6.97 4.75
C LEU A 378 -24.95 5.61 4.82
N GLN A 379 -25.20 4.95 3.69
CA GLN A 379 -25.78 3.60 3.67
C GLN A 379 -24.91 2.59 4.42
N ALA A 380 -23.59 2.67 4.30
CA ALA A 380 -22.69 1.78 5.02
C ALA A 380 -22.67 2.02 6.54
N SER A 381 -23.08 3.20 7.00
CA SER A 381 -22.99 3.61 8.41
C SER A 381 -23.88 2.83 9.37
N VAL A 382 -24.83 2.02 8.87
CA VAL A 382 -25.64 1.11 9.70
C VAL A 382 -24.92 -0.20 10.06
N TYR A 383 -23.76 -0.47 9.41
CA TYR A 383 -23.01 -1.71 9.57
C TYR A 383 -21.81 -1.57 10.52
N GLY A 384 -21.54 -0.37 11.05
CA GLY A 384 -20.43 -0.12 11.98
C GLY A 384 -20.33 1.35 12.38
N ASN A 385 -19.32 1.68 13.18
CA ASN A 385 -19.10 3.03 13.69
C ASN A 385 -18.34 3.89 12.66
N ILE A 386 -19.03 4.30 11.59
CA ILE A 386 -18.45 5.12 10.52
C ILE A 386 -18.45 6.60 10.91
N ARG A 387 -17.34 7.29 10.57
CA ARG A 387 -17.16 8.74 10.62
C ARG A 387 -16.79 9.26 9.22
N ILE A 388 -17.27 10.45 8.85
CA ILE A 388 -16.92 11.11 7.58
C ILE A 388 -15.82 12.14 7.85
N MET A 389 -14.80 12.20 7.00
CA MET A 389 -13.72 13.18 7.07
C MET A 389 -13.54 13.91 5.74
N LEU A 390 -13.64 15.23 5.78
CA LEU A 390 -13.47 16.11 4.61
C LEU A 390 -12.00 16.53 4.48
N PRO A 391 -11.29 16.20 3.35
CA PRO A 391 -9.88 16.53 3.15
C PRO A 391 -9.66 17.95 2.62
N LEU A 392 -8.44 18.43 2.76
CA LEU A 392 -7.90 19.66 2.14
C LEU A 392 -8.72 20.93 2.40
N ILE A 393 -9.24 21.07 3.61
CA ILE A 393 -10.00 22.26 4.00
C ILE A 393 -9.08 23.48 4.07
N THR A 394 -9.57 24.62 3.56
CA THR A 394 -8.92 25.92 3.62
C THR A 394 -9.78 27.00 4.23
N THR A 395 -11.10 26.86 4.16
CA THR A 395 -12.06 27.86 4.66
C THR A 395 -13.20 27.17 5.43
N ILE A 396 -13.89 27.94 6.27
CA ILE A 396 -15.09 27.45 6.97
C ILE A 396 -16.23 27.18 6.01
N ASP A 397 -16.33 27.96 4.92
CA ASP A 397 -17.41 27.80 3.92
C ASP A 397 -17.34 26.42 3.26
N GLU A 398 -16.13 25.89 2.99
CA GLU A 398 -15.97 24.53 2.46
C GLU A 398 -16.55 23.47 3.42
N VAL A 399 -16.39 23.65 4.73
CA VAL A 399 -16.94 22.76 5.74
C VAL A 399 -18.48 22.87 5.78
N ILE A 400 -19.00 24.08 5.80
CA ILE A 400 -20.46 24.35 5.84
C ILE A 400 -21.14 23.77 4.60
N ILE A 401 -20.58 24.00 3.42
CA ILE A 401 -21.11 23.47 2.15
C ILE A 401 -21.03 21.94 2.14
N GLY A 402 -19.89 21.37 2.53
CA GLY A 402 -19.71 19.92 2.62
C GLY A 402 -20.72 19.26 3.57
N LYS A 403 -20.93 19.82 4.76
CA LYS A 403 -21.96 19.36 5.70
C LYS A 403 -23.36 19.47 5.12
N LYS A 404 -23.67 20.58 4.45
CA LYS A 404 -24.97 20.74 3.77
C LYS A 404 -25.19 19.62 2.75
N MET A 405 -24.20 19.29 1.94
CA MET A 405 -24.30 18.20 0.97
C MET A 405 -24.51 16.83 1.63
N ILE A 406 -23.87 16.58 2.80
CA ILE A 406 -24.11 15.37 3.59
C ILE A 406 -25.58 15.33 4.06
N TYR A 407 -26.10 16.43 4.61
CA TYR A 407 -27.49 16.50 5.05
C TYR A 407 -28.50 16.40 3.88
N ASP A 408 -28.17 16.92 2.72
CA ASP A 408 -29.01 16.78 1.52
C ASP A 408 -29.00 15.33 1.01
N ALA A 409 -27.85 14.63 1.07
CA ALA A 409 -27.78 13.20 0.79
C ALA A 409 -28.60 12.37 1.79
N MET A 410 -28.60 12.72 3.09
CA MET A 410 -29.48 12.10 4.10
C MET A 410 -30.97 12.25 3.75
N LYS A 411 -31.40 13.47 3.37
CA LYS A 411 -32.79 13.72 2.95
C LYS A 411 -33.18 12.91 1.71
N GLU A 412 -32.24 12.71 0.79
CA GLU A 412 -32.50 11.86 -0.38
C GLU A 412 -32.67 10.39 0.01
N LEU A 413 -31.84 9.87 0.93
CA LEU A 413 -31.99 8.50 1.45
C LEU A 413 -33.32 8.32 2.21
N ASP A 414 -33.75 9.33 2.99
CA ASP A 414 -35.04 9.33 3.68
C ASP A 414 -36.22 9.19 2.69
N LYS A 415 -36.19 9.86 1.53
CA LYS A 415 -37.22 9.74 0.48
C LYS A 415 -37.41 8.31 -0.04
N TYR A 416 -36.32 7.53 -0.04
CA TYR A 416 -36.35 6.14 -0.50
C TYR A 416 -36.41 5.13 0.64
N ASN A 417 -36.64 5.58 1.90
CA ASN A 417 -36.64 4.75 3.12
C ASN A 417 -35.37 3.91 3.30
N ILE A 418 -34.21 4.46 2.93
CA ILE A 418 -32.91 3.81 3.08
C ILE A 418 -32.33 4.20 4.43
N ASN A 419 -31.98 3.19 5.24
CA ASN A 419 -31.44 3.39 6.58
C ASN A 419 -30.00 3.90 6.55
N TYR A 420 -29.67 4.82 7.47
CA TYR A 420 -28.32 5.32 7.73
C TYR A 420 -28.21 5.80 9.20
N ASN A 421 -26.98 5.99 9.69
CA ASN A 421 -26.76 6.56 11.02
C ASN A 421 -27.00 8.09 11.00
N LYS A 422 -28.09 8.53 11.62
CA LYS A 422 -28.46 9.95 11.70
C LYS A 422 -27.48 10.81 12.52
N ASN A 423 -26.69 10.17 13.40
CA ASN A 423 -25.72 10.83 14.29
C ASN A 423 -24.28 10.58 13.83
N ILE A 424 -24.05 10.38 12.52
CA ILE A 424 -22.71 10.18 11.98
C ILE A 424 -21.84 11.41 12.25
N LYS A 425 -20.65 11.18 12.79
CA LYS A 425 -19.68 12.27 13.05
C LYS A 425 -19.07 12.77 11.75
N ILE A 426 -18.97 14.10 11.61
CA ILE A 426 -18.39 14.78 10.45
C ILE A 426 -17.18 15.56 10.94
N GLY A 427 -15.98 15.13 10.55
CA GLY A 427 -14.72 15.79 10.86
C GLY A 427 -14.02 16.32 9.62
N ILE A 428 -12.90 16.99 9.84
CA ILE A 428 -12.07 17.56 8.79
C ILE A 428 -10.62 17.11 8.93
N MET A 429 -9.93 17.05 7.79
CA MET A 429 -8.47 16.93 7.79
C MET A 429 -7.86 18.31 7.79
N VAL A 430 -7.09 18.61 8.84
CA VAL A 430 -6.34 19.86 8.96
C VAL A 430 -4.94 19.61 8.40
N GLU A 431 -4.75 20.01 7.15
CA GLU A 431 -3.52 19.70 6.39
C GLU A 431 -3.06 20.86 5.50
N THR A 432 -3.71 22.01 5.63
CA THR A 432 -3.30 23.25 4.99
C THR A 432 -2.90 24.29 6.03
N PRO A 433 -1.96 25.21 5.72
CA PRO A 433 -1.63 26.32 6.63
C PRO A 433 -2.86 27.19 6.95
N ALA A 434 -3.73 27.43 5.96
CA ALA A 434 -4.96 28.20 6.16
C ALA A 434 -5.84 27.55 7.25
N ALA A 435 -6.14 26.25 7.13
CA ALA A 435 -6.92 25.53 8.14
C ALA A 435 -6.22 25.51 9.50
N ALA A 436 -4.89 25.40 9.53
CA ALA A 436 -4.13 25.46 10.77
C ALA A 436 -4.29 26.79 11.47
N PHE A 437 -4.20 27.91 10.75
CA PHE A 437 -4.34 29.26 11.32
C PHE A 437 -5.74 29.58 11.83
N ILE A 438 -6.80 29.02 11.20
CA ILE A 438 -8.21 29.25 11.59
C ILE A 438 -8.82 28.04 12.32
N ALA A 439 -7.99 27.17 12.91
CA ALA A 439 -8.46 25.98 13.61
C ALA A 439 -9.46 26.30 14.74
N ASP A 440 -9.31 27.44 15.40
CA ASP A 440 -10.24 27.96 16.42
C ASP A 440 -11.63 28.33 15.87
N VAL A 441 -11.72 28.63 14.58
CA VAL A 441 -12.97 28.86 13.86
C VAL A 441 -13.57 27.55 13.39
N LEU A 442 -12.75 26.68 12.77
CA LEU A 442 -13.16 25.40 12.19
C LEU A 442 -13.68 24.41 13.24
N VAL A 443 -13.17 24.48 14.48
CA VAL A 443 -13.59 23.63 15.59
C VAL A 443 -15.09 23.75 15.92
N LYS A 444 -15.73 24.86 15.56
CA LYS A 444 -17.16 25.11 15.80
C LYS A 444 -18.07 24.31 14.85
N GLU A 445 -17.51 23.88 13.71
CA GLU A 445 -18.24 23.18 12.66
C GLU A 445 -17.87 21.71 12.52
N ALA A 446 -16.79 21.24 13.13
CA ALA A 446 -16.34 19.85 13.01
C ALA A 446 -16.54 19.07 14.31
N ASP A 447 -16.89 17.79 14.19
CA ASP A 447 -17.00 16.88 15.35
C ASP A 447 -15.65 16.32 15.80
N PHE A 448 -14.65 16.34 14.92
CA PHE A 448 -13.26 15.94 15.19
C PHE A 448 -12.30 16.53 14.14
N PHE A 449 -11.03 16.62 14.52
CA PHE A 449 -9.93 16.94 13.60
C PHE A 449 -9.05 15.72 13.37
N SER A 450 -8.48 15.61 12.17
CA SER A 450 -7.38 14.71 11.86
C SER A 450 -6.26 15.51 11.19
N ILE A 451 -5.04 15.47 11.73
CA ILE A 451 -3.91 16.23 11.19
C ILE A 451 -3.25 15.42 10.09
N GLY A 452 -3.31 15.93 8.85
CA GLY A 452 -2.64 15.38 7.68
C GLY A 452 -1.22 15.91 7.56
N THR A 453 -0.27 15.37 8.33
CA THR A 453 1.09 15.94 8.42
C THR A 453 1.86 15.93 7.13
N ASN A 454 1.56 15.03 6.19
CA ASN A 454 2.27 14.96 4.93
C ASN A 454 2.04 16.23 4.10
N ASP A 455 0.79 16.61 3.89
CA ASP A 455 0.43 17.80 3.14
C ASP A 455 0.66 19.07 3.97
N LEU A 456 0.37 19.05 5.28
CA LEU A 456 0.64 20.18 6.17
C LEU A 456 2.11 20.60 6.15
N THR A 457 3.03 19.61 6.22
CA THR A 457 4.48 19.89 6.16
C THR A 457 4.88 20.45 4.81
N GLN A 458 4.39 19.84 3.72
CA GLN A 458 4.64 20.29 2.35
C GLN A 458 4.23 21.74 2.15
N TYR A 459 3.03 22.10 2.58
CA TYR A 459 2.48 23.45 2.37
C TYR A 459 3.06 24.51 3.32
N ILE A 460 3.35 24.16 4.58
CA ILE A 460 4.02 25.08 5.52
C ILE A 460 5.42 25.43 5.05
N LEU A 461 6.16 24.44 4.56
CA LEU A 461 7.54 24.62 4.13
C LEU A 461 7.66 25.02 2.65
N ALA A 462 6.54 25.04 1.90
CA ALA A 462 6.51 25.30 0.46
C ALA A 462 7.46 24.36 -0.32
N VAL A 463 7.49 23.08 0.04
CA VAL A 463 8.41 22.08 -0.51
C VAL A 463 7.62 20.92 -1.09
N ASP A 464 7.82 20.62 -2.36
CA ASP A 464 7.32 19.40 -2.98
C ASP A 464 8.15 18.19 -2.50
N ARG A 465 7.53 17.32 -1.69
CA ARG A 465 8.17 16.11 -1.15
C ARG A 465 8.59 15.09 -2.23
N GLY A 466 7.96 15.17 -3.42
CA GLY A 466 8.29 14.33 -4.57
C GLY A 466 9.47 14.84 -5.39
N ASN A 467 9.94 16.06 -5.15
CA ASN A 467 11.06 16.64 -5.87
C ASN A 467 12.38 16.37 -5.14
N GLU A 468 13.22 15.51 -5.73
CA GLU A 468 14.50 15.07 -5.14
C GLU A 468 15.46 16.23 -4.82
N HIS A 469 15.39 17.34 -5.56
CA HIS A 469 16.28 18.49 -5.38
C HIS A 469 15.97 19.32 -4.13
N VAL A 470 14.73 19.27 -3.63
CA VAL A 470 14.29 20.07 -2.47
C VAL A 470 13.73 19.23 -1.33
N SER A 471 13.57 17.92 -1.50
CA SER A 471 13.02 17.01 -0.49
C SER A 471 13.79 17.02 0.84
N TYR A 472 15.07 17.40 0.81
CA TYR A 472 15.88 17.56 2.03
C TYR A 472 15.38 18.68 2.96
N LEU A 473 14.57 19.60 2.47
CA LEU A 473 13.92 20.64 3.27
C LEU A 473 12.63 20.15 3.95
N TYR A 474 12.11 19.01 3.49
CA TYR A 474 10.87 18.44 4.03
C TYR A 474 11.15 17.73 5.35
N SER A 475 10.75 18.35 6.46
CA SER A 475 10.89 17.75 7.79
C SER A 475 9.72 18.13 8.70
N VAL A 476 9.04 17.15 9.26
CA VAL A 476 7.98 17.34 10.25
C VAL A 476 8.52 17.91 11.57
N LEU A 477 9.82 17.76 11.84
CA LEU A 477 10.49 18.32 13.02
C LEU A 477 10.89 19.78 12.85
N ASN A 478 10.54 20.41 11.71
CA ASN A 478 10.75 21.84 11.53
C ASN A 478 9.94 22.65 12.58
N PRO A 479 10.54 23.67 13.22
CA PRO A 479 9.86 24.48 14.25
C PRO A 479 8.51 25.07 13.80
N ALA A 480 8.37 25.46 12.50
CA ALA A 480 7.12 25.99 11.99
C ALA A 480 6.02 24.92 11.97
N VAL A 481 6.36 23.70 11.55
CA VAL A 481 5.42 22.57 11.49
C VAL A 481 5.01 22.15 12.91
N LEU A 482 5.94 22.02 13.84
CA LEU A 482 5.66 21.66 15.24
C LEU A 482 4.74 22.67 15.92
N ARG A 483 4.96 23.98 15.69
CA ARG A 483 4.11 25.04 16.22
C ARG A 483 2.70 24.99 15.64
N ALA A 484 2.57 24.72 14.35
CA ALA A 484 1.26 24.53 13.71
C ALA A 484 0.51 23.33 14.28
N ILE A 485 1.18 22.18 14.43
CA ILE A 485 0.58 20.97 15.02
C ILE A 485 0.11 21.25 16.45
N LYS A 486 0.95 21.88 17.27
CA LYS A 486 0.59 22.28 18.65
C LYS A 486 -0.63 23.20 18.66
N HIS A 487 -0.67 24.20 17.77
CA HIS A 487 -1.79 25.13 17.67
C HIS A 487 -3.09 24.42 17.32
N ILE A 488 -3.09 23.55 16.29
CA ILE A 488 -4.26 22.77 15.88
C ILE A 488 -4.80 21.93 17.06
N ILE A 489 -3.90 21.19 17.75
CA ILE A 489 -4.30 20.37 18.90
C ILE A 489 -4.87 21.25 20.02
N SER A 490 -4.25 22.39 20.30
CA SER A 490 -4.74 23.33 21.33
C SER A 490 -6.13 23.87 21.00
N CYS A 491 -6.40 24.23 19.74
CA CYS A 491 -7.72 24.69 19.29
C CYS A 491 -8.78 23.58 19.44
N ALA A 492 -8.46 22.33 19.05
CA ALA A 492 -9.37 21.19 19.20
C ALA A 492 -9.70 20.93 20.70
N LYS A 493 -8.69 20.98 21.58
CA LYS A 493 -8.90 20.81 23.03
C LYS A 493 -9.77 21.91 23.62
N ASN A 494 -9.53 23.16 23.25
CA ASN A 494 -10.34 24.28 23.69
C ASN A 494 -11.79 24.21 23.19
N GLY A 495 -11.98 23.64 21.98
CA GLY A 495 -13.29 23.40 21.39
C GLY A 495 -13.95 22.09 21.85
N HIS A 496 -13.30 21.31 22.73
CA HIS A 496 -13.81 20.03 23.26
C HIS A 496 -14.12 18.98 22.19
N ILE A 497 -13.38 18.98 21.08
CA ILE A 497 -13.46 17.94 20.04
C ILE A 497 -12.23 17.04 20.07
N GLU A 498 -12.42 15.82 19.55
CA GLU A 498 -11.34 14.83 19.39
C GLU A 498 -10.34 15.30 18.30
N VAL A 499 -9.04 15.10 18.54
CA VAL A 499 -8.01 15.39 17.55
C VAL A 499 -7.08 14.20 17.35
N GLY A 500 -7.04 13.70 16.11
CA GLY A 500 -6.14 12.64 15.66
C GLY A 500 -5.07 13.13 14.70
N MET A 501 -4.15 12.22 14.38
CA MET A 501 -3.12 12.43 13.35
C MET A 501 -3.01 11.18 12.48
N CYS A 502 -3.14 11.34 11.17
CA CYS A 502 -3.08 10.22 10.20
C CYS A 502 -1.89 10.30 9.22
N GLY A 503 -1.08 11.34 9.30
CA GLY A 503 0.16 11.44 8.56
C GLY A 503 1.25 10.51 9.10
N GLU A 504 2.33 10.33 8.34
CA GLU A 504 3.46 9.45 8.70
C GLU A 504 4.13 9.84 10.01
N ALA A 505 4.03 11.10 10.41
CA ALA A 505 4.55 11.62 11.67
C ALA A 505 3.96 10.90 12.90
N ALA A 506 2.75 10.37 12.83
CA ALA A 506 2.12 9.65 13.93
C ALA A 506 2.89 8.38 14.34
N ALA A 507 3.63 7.76 13.42
CA ALA A 507 4.47 6.59 13.68
C ALA A 507 5.93 6.95 14.01
N ASN A 508 6.33 8.22 13.87
CA ASN A 508 7.71 8.65 14.07
C ASN A 508 8.05 8.66 15.57
N PRO A 509 9.06 7.87 16.03
CA PRO A 509 9.44 7.83 17.43
C PRO A 509 9.78 9.20 18.04
N ASN A 510 10.39 10.11 17.26
CA ASN A 510 10.73 11.47 17.68
C ASN A 510 9.48 12.34 17.90
N MET A 511 8.40 12.06 17.17
CA MET A 511 7.15 12.83 17.30
C MET A 511 6.28 12.35 18.46
N ILE A 512 6.34 11.08 18.83
CA ILE A 512 5.43 10.50 19.84
C ILE A 512 5.44 11.28 21.17
N PRO A 513 6.59 11.58 21.82
CA PRO A 513 6.58 12.36 23.06
C PRO A 513 6.01 13.77 22.87
N LEU A 514 6.26 14.41 21.73
CA LEU A 514 5.73 15.73 21.43
C LEU A 514 4.20 15.71 21.28
N LEU A 515 3.68 14.73 20.53
CA LEU A 515 2.23 14.56 20.29
C LEU A 515 1.48 14.24 21.59
N LEU A 516 2.06 13.39 22.46
CA LEU A 516 1.51 13.10 23.79
C LEU A 516 1.48 14.35 24.66
N ALA A 517 2.55 15.16 24.64
CA ALA A 517 2.65 16.42 25.38
C ALA A 517 1.66 17.48 24.88
N PHE A 518 1.44 17.55 23.57
CA PHE A 518 0.47 18.49 22.98
C PHE A 518 -0.98 18.06 23.25
N GLY A 519 -1.20 16.78 23.64
CA GLY A 519 -2.52 16.27 23.99
C GLY A 519 -3.27 15.61 22.82
N LEU A 520 -2.56 15.01 21.85
CA LEU A 520 -3.17 14.24 20.77
C LEU A 520 -3.99 13.08 21.35
N ASP A 521 -5.22 12.88 20.84
CA ASP A 521 -6.12 11.81 21.28
C ASP A 521 -5.93 10.52 20.50
N GLU A 522 -5.60 10.61 19.20
CA GLU A 522 -5.61 9.48 18.27
C GLU A 522 -4.38 9.49 17.36
N PHE A 523 -3.65 8.38 17.36
CA PHE A 523 -2.54 8.10 16.44
C PHE A 523 -3.05 7.14 15.37
N SER A 524 -3.02 7.52 14.08
CA SER A 524 -3.40 6.65 12.98
C SER A 524 -2.20 6.36 12.09
N VAL A 525 -1.80 5.09 12.02
CA VAL A 525 -0.54 4.65 11.41
C VAL A 525 -0.79 3.51 10.43
N SER A 526 0.18 3.13 9.60
CA SER A 526 0.04 1.92 8.79
C SER A 526 -0.11 0.68 9.68
N ALA A 527 -0.85 -0.35 9.22
CA ALA A 527 -1.09 -1.58 9.99
C ALA A 527 0.21 -2.25 10.48
N ALA A 528 1.27 -2.17 9.69
CA ALA A 528 2.59 -2.69 10.04
C ALA A 528 3.26 -1.94 11.21
N LYS A 529 2.91 -0.68 11.44
CA LYS A 529 3.49 0.17 12.48
C LYS A 529 2.69 0.18 13.79
N VAL A 530 1.50 -0.41 13.84
CA VAL A 530 0.60 -0.37 15.01
C VAL A 530 1.30 -0.86 16.28
N LEU A 531 1.91 -2.04 16.26
CA LEU A 531 2.53 -2.61 17.46
C LEU A 531 3.78 -1.84 17.91
N GLU A 532 4.59 -1.38 16.96
CA GLU A 532 5.77 -0.57 17.26
C GLU A 532 5.38 0.78 17.86
N THR A 533 4.37 1.44 17.29
CA THR A 533 3.85 2.71 17.82
C THR A 533 3.26 2.53 19.21
N ARG A 534 2.49 1.44 19.45
CA ARG A 534 1.97 1.13 20.80
C ARG A 534 3.09 0.94 21.82
N LYS A 535 4.15 0.18 21.47
CA LYS A 535 5.33 0.02 22.33
C LYS A 535 5.97 1.38 22.62
N ASN A 536 6.16 2.20 21.59
CA ASN A 536 6.79 3.51 21.73
C ASN A 536 5.95 4.47 22.60
N ILE A 537 4.63 4.48 22.46
CA ILE A 537 3.73 5.27 23.32
C ILE A 537 3.86 4.82 24.80
N ALA A 538 3.93 3.52 25.04
CA ALA A 538 4.03 2.95 26.37
C ALA A 538 5.36 3.27 27.10
N LEU A 539 6.36 3.80 26.40
CA LEU A 539 7.63 4.24 27.01
C LEU A 539 7.50 5.57 27.76
N TRP A 540 6.53 6.41 27.43
CA TRP A 540 6.50 7.80 27.87
C TRP A 540 5.46 8.03 28.96
N GLU A 541 5.85 8.80 29.98
CA GLU A 541 4.94 9.48 30.89
C GLU A 541 4.59 10.86 30.34
N LYS A 542 3.34 11.31 30.50
CA LYS A 542 2.92 12.63 29.99
C LYS A 542 3.73 13.79 30.61
N GLY A 543 4.12 13.66 31.87
CA GLY A 543 4.95 14.67 32.56
C GLY A 543 6.33 14.81 31.93
N GLU A 544 6.98 13.69 31.65
CA GLU A 544 8.28 13.66 30.95
C GLU A 544 8.15 14.18 29.50
N ALA A 545 7.16 13.72 28.79
CA ALA A 545 6.86 14.17 27.42
C ALA A 545 6.67 15.70 27.36
N LYS A 546 5.99 16.28 28.33
CA LYS A 546 5.82 17.75 28.46
C LYS A 546 7.15 18.48 28.61
N GLN A 547 8.03 18.00 29.47
CA GLN A 547 9.37 18.63 29.67
C GLN A 547 10.19 18.58 28.36
N ILE A 548 10.10 17.49 27.60
CA ILE A 548 10.76 17.36 26.29
C ILE A 548 10.17 18.36 25.30
N ALA A 549 8.86 18.43 25.20
CA ALA A 549 8.17 19.32 24.29
C ALA A 549 8.44 20.80 24.59
N ASP A 550 8.45 21.19 25.88
CA ASP A 550 8.75 22.56 26.29
C ASP A 550 10.17 22.98 25.87
N LYS A 551 11.17 22.09 25.98
CA LYS A 551 12.53 22.33 25.49
C LYS A 551 12.58 22.43 23.95
N VAL A 552 11.92 21.52 23.24
CA VAL A 552 11.90 21.48 21.77
C VAL A 552 11.29 22.77 21.21
N LEU A 553 10.24 23.29 21.82
CA LEU A 553 9.57 24.52 21.36
C LEU A 553 10.42 25.79 21.50
N LEU A 554 11.48 25.75 22.31
CA LEU A 554 12.47 26.83 22.45
C LEU A 554 13.61 26.74 21.43
N MET A 555 13.76 25.61 20.73
CA MET A 555 14.78 25.41 19.70
C MET A 555 14.41 26.12 18.40
N ASN A 556 15.44 26.55 17.67
CA ASN A 556 15.27 27.39 16.49
C ASN A 556 15.44 26.63 15.17
N THR A 557 16.12 25.48 15.19
CA THR A 557 16.45 24.73 13.97
C THR A 557 16.00 23.27 14.07
N GLU A 558 15.64 22.70 12.92
CA GLU A 558 15.32 21.27 12.78
C GLU A 558 16.49 20.39 13.26
N LYS A 559 17.72 20.77 12.96
CA LYS A 559 18.92 20.03 13.36
C LYS A 559 19.09 19.94 14.88
N GLU A 560 18.87 21.05 15.60
CA GLU A 560 18.89 21.06 17.08
C GLU A 560 17.83 20.12 17.64
N ILE A 561 16.60 20.20 17.12
CA ILE A 561 15.47 19.38 17.55
C ILE A 561 15.74 17.90 17.30
N THR A 562 16.18 17.56 16.10
CA THR A 562 16.47 16.17 15.72
C THR A 562 17.60 15.59 16.57
N THR A 563 18.68 16.35 16.76
CA THR A 563 19.81 15.91 17.59
C THR A 563 19.37 15.66 19.03
N TYR A 564 18.60 16.59 19.61
CA TYR A 564 18.10 16.45 20.98
C TYR A 564 17.15 15.26 21.14
N LEU A 565 16.17 15.11 20.24
CA LEU A 565 15.20 14.01 20.30
C LEU A 565 15.86 12.65 20.10
N ASN A 566 16.81 12.53 19.17
CA ASN A 566 17.55 11.29 18.97
C ASN A 566 18.32 10.87 20.23
N GLN A 567 18.94 11.82 20.94
CA GLN A 567 19.62 11.54 22.21
C GLN A 567 18.63 11.08 23.28
N VAL A 568 17.52 11.79 23.43
CA VAL A 568 16.47 11.45 24.41
C VAL A 568 15.90 10.06 24.18
N ILE A 569 15.63 9.70 22.91
CA ILE A 569 15.10 8.36 22.56
C ILE A 569 16.17 7.29 22.79
N PHE A 570 17.41 7.57 22.45
CA PHE A 570 18.52 6.64 22.71
C PHE A 570 18.64 6.35 24.21
N ASP A 571 18.66 7.38 25.04
CA ASP A 571 18.77 7.25 26.52
C ASP A 571 17.56 6.46 27.07
N LYS A 572 16.35 6.74 26.56
CA LYS A 572 15.12 6.04 26.98
C LYS A 572 15.16 4.55 26.65
N ASN A 573 15.56 4.22 25.44
CA ASN A 573 15.68 2.82 25.00
C ASN A 573 16.78 2.06 25.76
N SER A 574 17.91 2.69 26.04
CA SER A 574 19.01 2.11 26.82
C SER A 574 18.58 1.82 28.26
N ALA A 575 17.82 2.74 28.89
CA ALA A 575 17.29 2.54 30.22
C ALA A 575 16.32 1.34 30.30
N VAL A 576 15.48 1.14 29.29
CA VAL A 576 14.53 0.01 29.23
C VAL A 576 15.22 -1.33 28.97
N ASN A 577 16.28 -1.33 28.17
CA ASN A 577 17.03 -2.55 27.84
C ASN A 577 18.07 -2.96 28.89
N GLY A 578 18.27 -2.17 29.94
CA GLY A 578 19.26 -2.46 31.00
C GLY A 578 20.72 -2.30 30.54
N GLU A 579 20.95 -1.69 29.39
CA GLU A 579 22.29 -1.32 28.89
C GLU A 579 22.70 0.03 29.51
N LYS A 580 23.34 -0.03 30.69
CA LYS A 580 24.08 1.09 31.26
C LYS A 580 25.55 0.96 30.96
#